data_8a25ab35f7857a36406e318b18102b7f
#
_entry.id   8a25ab35f7857a36406e318b18102b7f
#
_cell.length_a   1.000
_cell.length_b   1.000
_cell.length_c   1.000
_cell.angle_alpha   90.00
_cell.angle_beta   90.00
_cell.angle_gamma   90.00
#
_symmetry.space_group_name_H-M   'P 1'
#
loop_
_entity.id
_entity.type
_entity.pdbx_description
1 polymer ?
#
loop_
_entity_poly.entity_id
_entity_poly.type
_entity_poly.pdbx_seq_one_letter_code
_entity_poly.pdbx_strand_id
1 'polypeptide(L)'
;VYHARMLGVEGTFMANYIDEVISAMGSAYPEIVQNSELIHRIVKSEEERFSSTLRTGQSYLDEVLADLEAGARVPGAIAFKLHDTYGFPIDLTVEIAEAAGHTVDLEGFKVEMDAQRQRARSQVKDVVWGKFDTVWVALADKFKSDEFVGYTEDSCETVVRALVADEKSVESASAGDKVDVLLERTPFY
;
A
#
# COMPACT_ATOMS: atom_id res chain seq x y z
N VAL A 1 14.90 -4.27 -9.38
CA VAL A 1 16.19 -4.45 -8.65
C VAL A 1 16.60 -5.93 -8.68
N TYR A 2 15.78 -6.88 -8.19
CA TYR A 2 16.13 -8.31 -8.12
C TYR A 2 16.63 -8.88 -9.45
N HIS A 3 15.84 -8.82 -10.53
CA HIS A 3 16.25 -9.34 -11.85
C HIS A 3 17.51 -8.66 -12.42
N ALA A 4 17.71 -7.37 -12.13
CA ALA A 4 18.95 -6.70 -12.50
C ALA A 4 20.17 -7.29 -11.78
N ARG A 5 20.03 -7.66 -10.50
CA ARG A 5 21.08 -8.37 -9.75
C ARG A 5 21.37 -9.75 -10.33
N MET A 6 20.34 -10.50 -10.70
CA MET A 6 20.50 -11.80 -11.39
C MET A 6 21.27 -11.67 -12.72
N LEU A 7 21.13 -10.54 -13.41
CA LEU A 7 21.87 -10.19 -14.63
C LEU A 7 23.27 -9.60 -14.36
N GLY A 8 23.72 -9.54 -13.09
CA GLY A 8 25.04 -9.05 -12.72
C GLY A 8 25.17 -7.53 -12.57
N VAL A 9 24.06 -6.79 -12.53
CA VAL A 9 24.10 -5.34 -12.26
C VAL A 9 24.43 -5.11 -10.79
N GLU A 10 25.54 -4.45 -10.52
CA GLU A 10 25.99 -4.10 -9.17
C GLU A 10 25.70 -2.62 -8.83
N GLY A 11 25.68 -2.31 -7.54
CA GLY A 11 25.45 -0.93 -7.06
C GLY A 11 24.01 -0.44 -7.23
N THR A 12 23.78 0.84 -7.02
CA THR A 12 22.50 1.51 -7.29
C THR A 12 22.43 1.94 -8.76
N PHE A 13 21.33 1.72 -9.43
CA PHE A 13 21.15 2.03 -10.85
C PHE A 13 19.81 2.70 -11.16
N MET A 14 18.79 2.58 -10.26
CA MET A 14 17.45 3.13 -10.50
C MET A 14 17.48 4.66 -10.65
N ALA A 15 18.38 5.33 -9.94
CA ALA A 15 18.53 6.80 -10.04
C ALA A 15 18.89 7.25 -11.47
N ASN A 16 19.62 6.44 -12.25
CA ASN A 16 19.99 6.78 -13.63
C ASN A 16 18.78 6.82 -14.56
N TYR A 17 17.71 6.05 -14.27
CA TYR A 17 16.47 6.06 -15.04
C TYR A 17 15.59 7.28 -14.74
N ILE A 18 15.82 7.97 -13.62
CA ILE A 18 15.06 9.20 -13.28
C ILE A 18 15.32 10.29 -14.31
N ASP A 19 16.56 10.45 -14.76
CA ASP A 19 16.91 11.45 -15.76
C ASP A 19 16.21 11.20 -17.09
N GLU A 20 16.09 9.94 -17.50
CA GLU A 20 15.35 9.53 -18.68
C GLU A 20 13.85 9.82 -18.55
N VAL A 21 13.26 9.54 -17.40
CA VAL A 21 11.85 9.84 -17.11
C VAL A 21 11.62 11.35 -17.12
N ILE A 22 12.49 12.12 -16.49
CA ILE A 22 12.41 13.60 -16.49
C ILE A 22 12.55 14.15 -17.90
N SER A 23 13.48 13.62 -18.70
CA SER A 23 13.65 14.03 -20.10
C SER A 23 12.42 13.75 -20.95
N ALA A 24 11.79 12.58 -20.75
CA ALA A 24 10.63 12.17 -21.54
C ALA A 24 9.32 12.86 -21.10
N MET A 25 9.14 13.11 -19.81
CA MET A 25 7.85 13.54 -19.24
C MET A 25 7.87 14.96 -18.65
N GLY A 26 9.03 15.55 -18.44
CA GLY A 26 9.17 16.84 -17.74
C GLY A 26 8.45 18.01 -18.39
N SER A 27 8.23 17.99 -19.72
CA SER A 27 7.44 19.02 -20.41
C SER A 27 5.95 18.97 -20.05
N ALA A 28 5.42 17.78 -19.79
CA ALA A 28 4.02 17.58 -19.40
C ALA A 28 3.83 17.67 -17.87
N TYR A 29 4.87 17.34 -17.10
CA TYR A 29 4.85 17.30 -15.63
C TYR A 29 6.02 18.13 -15.06
N PRO A 30 5.94 19.47 -15.05
CA PRO A 30 7.04 20.33 -14.63
C PRO A 30 7.50 20.10 -13.19
N GLU A 31 6.64 19.57 -12.33
CA GLU A 31 6.94 19.24 -10.93
C GLU A 31 8.02 18.16 -10.78
N ILE A 32 8.14 17.23 -11.72
CA ILE A 32 9.22 16.23 -11.66
C ILE A 32 10.59 16.84 -11.96
N VAL A 33 10.63 17.86 -12.82
CA VAL A 33 11.85 18.62 -13.10
C VAL A 33 12.25 19.45 -11.87
N GLN A 34 11.29 20.16 -11.27
CA GLN A 34 11.52 21.01 -10.10
C GLN A 34 12.00 20.20 -8.88
N ASN A 35 11.53 18.96 -8.75
CA ASN A 35 11.87 18.10 -7.62
C ASN A 35 12.91 17.02 -7.96
N SER A 36 13.64 17.14 -9.06
CA SER A 36 14.56 16.08 -9.54
C SER A 36 15.58 15.63 -8.51
N GLU A 37 16.23 16.55 -7.80
CA GLU A 37 17.20 16.22 -6.74
C GLU A 37 16.57 15.44 -5.57
N LEU A 38 15.36 15.80 -5.17
CA LEU A 38 14.61 15.11 -4.13
C LEU A 38 14.26 13.70 -4.59
N ILE A 39 13.77 13.55 -5.83
CA ILE A 39 13.40 12.26 -6.43
C ILE A 39 14.62 11.34 -6.48
N HIS A 40 15.77 11.82 -6.99
CA HIS A 40 17.01 11.05 -7.03
C HIS A 40 17.43 10.53 -5.66
N ARG A 41 17.41 11.40 -4.66
CA ARG A 41 17.77 11.05 -3.28
C ARG A 41 16.84 9.99 -2.69
N ILE A 42 15.52 10.15 -2.89
CA ILE A 42 14.53 9.19 -2.40
C ILE A 42 14.72 7.84 -3.10
N VAL A 43 14.77 7.83 -4.44
CA VAL A 43 14.91 6.59 -5.23
C VAL A 43 16.19 5.85 -4.86
N LYS A 44 17.31 6.56 -4.71
CA LYS A 44 18.58 5.94 -4.30
C LYS A 44 18.46 5.33 -2.90
N SER A 45 17.90 6.06 -1.94
CA SER A 45 17.70 5.57 -0.57
C SER A 45 16.80 4.33 -0.53
N GLU A 46 15.70 4.34 -1.28
CA GLU A 46 14.78 3.20 -1.35
C GLU A 46 15.41 1.99 -2.07
N GLU A 47 16.23 2.21 -3.11
CA GLU A 47 16.96 1.13 -3.77
C GLU A 47 17.98 0.46 -2.83
N GLU A 48 18.74 1.25 -2.06
CA GLU A 48 19.69 0.75 -1.06
C GLU A 48 18.97 -0.07 0.02
N ARG A 49 17.86 0.44 0.54
CA ARG A 49 17.02 -0.21 1.53
C ARG A 49 16.43 -1.52 1.01
N PHE A 50 15.88 -1.49 -0.20
CA PHE A 50 15.32 -2.68 -0.84
C PHE A 50 16.39 -3.73 -1.13
N SER A 51 17.60 -3.33 -1.55
CA SER A 51 18.72 -4.24 -1.76
C SER A 51 19.17 -4.93 -0.46
N SER A 52 19.09 -4.24 0.67
CA SER A 52 19.35 -4.84 2.00
C SER A 52 18.27 -5.85 2.37
N THR A 53 16.99 -5.49 2.16
CA THR A 53 15.84 -6.37 2.35
C THR A 53 15.96 -7.65 1.52
N LEU A 54 16.30 -7.52 0.22
CA LEU A 54 16.49 -8.66 -0.66
C LEU A 54 17.56 -9.62 -0.15
N ARG A 55 18.73 -9.12 0.23
CA ARG A 55 19.82 -9.97 0.75
C ARG A 55 19.40 -10.74 2.00
N THR A 56 18.77 -10.08 2.96
CA THR A 56 18.35 -10.71 4.20
C THR A 56 17.26 -11.75 3.97
N GLY A 57 16.24 -11.42 3.16
CA GLY A 57 15.15 -12.33 2.83
C GLY A 57 15.63 -13.54 2.03
N GLN A 58 16.50 -13.31 1.04
CA GLN A 58 17.08 -14.39 0.23
C GLN A 58 17.92 -15.35 1.07
N SER A 59 18.82 -14.83 1.93
CA SER A 59 19.63 -15.71 2.80
C SER A 59 18.75 -16.59 3.70
N TYR A 60 17.66 -16.03 4.25
CA TYR A 60 16.73 -16.80 5.05
C TYR A 60 15.97 -17.85 4.22
N LEU A 61 15.55 -17.50 3.00
CA LEU A 61 14.90 -18.45 2.10
C LEU A 61 15.85 -19.56 1.67
N ASP A 62 17.10 -19.25 1.35
CA ASP A 62 18.13 -20.24 0.98
C ASP A 62 18.39 -21.25 2.11
N GLU A 63 18.43 -20.79 3.39
CA GLU A 63 18.53 -21.67 4.56
C GLU A 63 17.31 -22.62 4.65
N VAL A 64 16.10 -22.07 4.47
CA VAL A 64 14.87 -22.89 4.49
C VAL A 64 14.87 -23.93 3.37
N LEU A 65 15.23 -23.54 2.15
CA LEU A 65 15.26 -24.44 0.98
C LEU A 65 16.30 -25.56 1.14
N ALA A 66 17.44 -25.25 1.78
CA ALA A 66 18.47 -26.26 2.05
C ALA A 66 18.03 -27.37 3.04
N ASP A 67 17.11 -27.03 3.95
CA ASP A 67 16.57 -27.96 4.94
C ASP A 67 15.32 -28.73 4.45
N LEU A 68 14.77 -28.37 3.29
CA LEU A 68 13.59 -29.02 2.72
C LEU A 68 13.98 -30.27 1.90
N GLU A 69 13.15 -31.33 2.01
CA GLU A 69 13.23 -32.48 1.12
C GLU A 69 12.94 -32.07 -0.33
N ALA A 70 13.61 -32.71 -1.29
CA ALA A 70 13.46 -32.40 -2.71
C ALA A 70 11.97 -32.43 -3.15
N GLY A 71 11.51 -31.36 -3.78
CA GLY A 71 10.14 -31.17 -4.22
C GLY A 71 9.13 -30.83 -3.11
N ALA A 72 9.59 -30.66 -1.86
CA ALA A 72 8.73 -30.26 -0.77
C ALA A 72 8.22 -28.83 -0.95
N ARG A 73 7.15 -28.51 -0.25
CA ARG A 73 6.52 -27.19 -0.30
C ARG A 73 7.05 -26.28 0.81
N VAL A 74 7.46 -25.06 0.48
CA VAL A 74 7.75 -24.01 1.46
C VAL A 74 6.47 -23.69 2.25
N PRO A 75 6.47 -23.82 3.58
CA PRO A 75 5.27 -23.57 4.40
C PRO A 75 4.76 -22.13 4.26
N GLY A 76 3.45 -21.94 4.23
CA GLY A 76 2.82 -20.60 4.14
C GLY A 76 3.22 -19.67 5.27
N ALA A 77 3.43 -20.17 6.48
CA ALA A 77 3.93 -19.39 7.62
C ALA A 77 5.36 -18.86 7.40
N ILE A 78 6.22 -19.60 6.69
CA ILE A 78 7.57 -19.14 6.30
C ILE A 78 7.47 -18.03 5.25
N ALA A 79 6.64 -18.24 4.23
CA ALA A 79 6.39 -17.23 3.19
C ALA A 79 5.78 -15.96 3.80
N PHE A 80 4.88 -16.09 4.76
CA PHE A 80 4.33 -14.97 5.51
C PHE A 80 5.41 -14.25 6.33
N LYS A 81 6.29 -14.96 7.03
CA LYS A 81 7.39 -14.35 7.78
C LYS A 81 8.34 -13.57 6.87
N LEU A 82 8.67 -14.12 5.70
CA LEU A 82 9.46 -13.42 4.68
C LEU A 82 8.81 -12.11 4.27
N HIS A 83 7.51 -12.13 4.00
CA HIS A 83 6.74 -10.97 3.58
C HIS A 83 6.56 -9.94 4.72
N ASP A 84 6.08 -10.36 5.89
CA ASP A 84 5.66 -9.48 6.98
C ASP A 84 6.86 -8.93 7.79
N THR A 85 7.84 -9.80 8.08
CA THR A 85 8.98 -9.44 8.94
C THR A 85 10.15 -8.87 8.14
N TYR A 86 10.47 -9.49 7.01
CA TYR A 86 11.61 -9.08 6.19
C TYR A 86 11.21 -8.16 5.02
N GLY A 87 9.91 -7.95 4.76
CA GLY A 87 9.44 -7.16 3.61
C GLY A 87 9.79 -7.81 2.26
N PHE A 88 10.06 -9.11 2.24
CA PHE A 88 10.44 -9.84 1.02
C PHE A 88 9.19 -10.16 0.19
N PRO A 89 9.12 -9.76 -1.09
CA PRO A 89 7.93 -9.96 -1.90
C PRO A 89 7.57 -11.44 -2.07
N ILE A 90 6.29 -11.78 -1.97
CA ILE A 90 5.81 -13.15 -2.11
C ILE A 90 6.10 -13.72 -3.51
N ASP A 91 6.01 -12.89 -4.55
CA ASP A 91 6.30 -13.30 -5.93
C ASP A 91 7.75 -13.74 -6.09
N LEU A 92 8.70 -13.06 -5.44
CA LEU A 92 10.10 -13.48 -5.41
C LEU A 92 10.33 -14.76 -4.60
N THR A 93 9.58 -14.95 -3.51
CA THR A 93 9.62 -16.20 -2.75
C THR A 93 9.22 -17.38 -3.64
N VAL A 94 8.14 -17.22 -4.42
CA VAL A 94 7.67 -18.23 -5.37
C VAL A 94 8.71 -18.50 -6.44
N GLU A 95 9.21 -17.45 -7.11
CA GLU A 95 10.18 -17.57 -8.21
C GLU A 95 11.47 -18.30 -7.76
N ILE A 96 12.01 -17.93 -6.60
CA ILE A 96 13.24 -18.54 -6.07
C ILE A 96 12.98 -19.99 -5.65
N ALA A 97 11.86 -20.27 -5.01
CA ALA A 97 11.50 -21.62 -4.61
C ALA A 97 11.31 -22.53 -5.83
N GLU A 98 10.62 -22.07 -6.88
CA GLU A 98 10.43 -22.80 -8.13
C GLU A 98 11.75 -23.05 -8.85
N ALA A 99 12.64 -22.07 -8.91
CA ALA A 99 13.98 -22.24 -9.47
C ALA A 99 14.82 -23.29 -8.73
N ALA A 100 14.57 -23.47 -7.43
CA ALA A 100 15.19 -24.51 -6.61
C ALA A 100 14.45 -25.86 -6.64
N GLY A 101 13.35 -25.99 -7.42
CA GLY A 101 12.56 -27.22 -7.55
C GLY A 101 11.52 -27.42 -6.45
N HIS A 102 11.14 -26.38 -5.74
CA HIS A 102 10.14 -26.38 -4.68
C HIS A 102 8.88 -25.59 -5.08
N THR A 103 7.80 -25.75 -4.33
CA THR A 103 6.59 -24.93 -4.46
C THR A 103 6.36 -24.15 -3.17
N VAL A 104 5.42 -23.17 -3.18
CA VAL A 104 5.05 -22.39 -1.98
C VAL A 104 3.60 -22.66 -1.61
N ASP A 105 3.31 -22.77 -0.33
CA ASP A 105 1.95 -22.89 0.20
C ASP A 105 1.28 -21.51 0.25
N LEU A 106 0.73 -21.09 -0.90
CA LEU A 106 0.04 -19.80 -1.05
C LEU A 106 -1.27 -19.73 -0.27
N GLU A 107 -1.95 -20.87 -0.07
CA GLU A 107 -3.17 -20.91 0.75
C GLU A 107 -2.85 -20.67 2.22
N GLY A 108 -1.82 -21.33 2.75
CA GLY A 108 -1.32 -21.07 4.11
C GLY A 108 -0.83 -19.64 4.29
N PHE A 109 -0.13 -19.09 3.29
CA PHE A 109 0.28 -17.68 3.28
C PHE A 109 -0.94 -16.74 3.39
N LYS A 110 -1.99 -16.98 2.62
CA LYS A 110 -3.21 -16.18 2.63
C LYS A 110 -3.92 -16.23 4.00
N VAL A 111 -3.98 -17.39 4.62
CA VAL A 111 -4.55 -17.55 5.97
C VAL A 111 -3.80 -16.66 6.98
N GLU A 112 -2.46 -16.68 6.98
CA GLU A 112 -1.66 -15.83 7.87
C GLU A 112 -1.84 -14.33 7.58
N MET A 113 -1.91 -13.93 6.31
CA MET A 113 -2.17 -12.56 5.90
C MET A 113 -3.54 -12.07 6.37
N ASP A 114 -4.58 -12.91 6.26
CA ASP A 114 -5.92 -12.56 6.71
C ASP A 114 -5.99 -12.48 8.25
N ALA A 115 -5.30 -13.36 8.95
CA ALA A 115 -5.17 -13.28 10.41
C ALA A 115 -4.45 -11.99 10.86
N GLN A 116 -3.40 -11.57 10.15
CA GLN A 116 -2.71 -10.31 10.41
C GLN A 116 -3.62 -9.11 10.16
N ARG A 117 -4.35 -9.08 9.03
CA ARG A 117 -5.32 -8.02 8.72
C ARG A 117 -6.43 -7.91 9.77
N GLN A 118 -6.93 -9.04 10.26
CA GLN A 118 -7.93 -9.05 11.33
C GLN A 118 -7.38 -8.48 12.64
N ARG A 119 -6.14 -8.85 13.02
CA ARG A 119 -5.46 -8.28 14.20
C ARG A 119 -5.27 -6.77 14.06
N ALA A 120 -4.80 -6.29 12.91
CA ALA A 120 -4.65 -4.87 12.64
C ALA A 120 -6.00 -4.12 12.72
N ARG A 121 -7.07 -4.68 12.13
CA ARG A 121 -8.42 -4.09 12.20
C ARG A 121 -8.98 -4.06 13.62
N SER A 122 -8.73 -5.08 14.44
CA SER A 122 -9.17 -5.07 15.85
C SER A 122 -8.45 -4.00 16.66
N GLN A 123 -7.14 -3.85 16.48
CA GLN A 123 -6.36 -2.79 17.14
C GLN A 123 -6.80 -1.39 16.70
N VAL A 124 -7.12 -1.21 15.40
CA VAL A 124 -7.64 0.07 14.89
C VAL A 124 -9.04 0.37 15.44
N LYS A 125 -9.91 -0.64 15.60
CA LYS A 125 -11.22 -0.45 16.22
C LYS A 125 -11.09 0.11 17.64
N ASP A 126 -10.18 -0.41 18.45
CA ASP A 126 -9.98 0.07 19.83
C ASP A 126 -9.41 1.51 19.89
N VAL A 127 -8.64 1.92 18.87
CA VAL A 127 -8.02 3.25 18.83
C VAL A 127 -8.91 4.28 18.13
N VAL A 128 -9.64 3.87 17.10
CA VAL A 128 -10.41 4.79 16.23
C VAL A 128 -11.84 4.97 16.75
N TRP A 129 -12.50 3.92 17.26
CA TRP A 129 -13.85 4.03 17.81
C TRP A 129 -13.90 4.78 19.15
N GLY A 130 -12.80 4.88 19.89
CA GLY A 130 -12.71 5.71 21.11
C GLY A 130 -12.57 7.20 20.84
N LYS A 131 -12.39 7.63 19.59
CA LYS A 131 -12.20 9.04 19.18
C LYS A 131 -13.12 9.50 18.05
N PHE A 132 -13.93 8.62 17.45
CA PHE A 132 -14.94 9.08 16.49
C PHE A 132 -16.12 9.66 17.28
N ASP A 133 -16.38 10.93 17.02
CA ASP A 133 -17.53 11.62 17.52
C ASP A 133 -18.81 10.86 17.21
N THR A 134 -19.67 10.83 18.20
CA THR A 134 -20.98 10.18 18.14
C THR A 134 -21.80 10.64 16.93
N VAL A 135 -21.54 11.84 16.40
CA VAL A 135 -22.23 12.40 15.24
C VAL A 135 -21.95 11.60 13.96
N TRP A 136 -20.68 11.21 13.70
CA TRP A 136 -20.31 10.45 12.50
C TRP A 136 -20.85 9.02 12.54
N VAL A 137 -20.86 8.40 13.71
CA VAL A 137 -21.46 7.08 13.90
C VAL A 137 -22.96 7.12 13.61
N ALA A 138 -23.65 8.13 14.14
CA ALA A 138 -25.09 8.29 13.90
C ALA A 138 -25.41 8.60 12.42
N LEU A 139 -24.57 9.38 11.74
CA LEU A 139 -24.72 9.67 10.30
C LEU A 139 -24.43 8.44 9.43
N ALA A 140 -23.41 7.63 9.77
CA ALA A 140 -23.11 6.39 9.09
C ALA A 140 -24.24 5.35 9.21
N ASP A 141 -24.86 5.23 10.39
CA ASP A 141 -26.03 4.36 10.60
C ASP A 141 -27.25 4.85 9.80
N LYS A 142 -27.44 6.17 9.71
CA LYS A 142 -28.57 6.78 9.00
C LYS A 142 -28.44 6.67 7.47
N PHE A 143 -27.25 6.87 6.92
CA PHE A 143 -27.03 7.01 5.48
C PHE A 143 -26.29 5.83 4.84
N LYS A 144 -25.84 4.86 5.60
CA LYS A 144 -25.20 3.56 5.23
C LYS A 144 -24.03 3.64 4.23
N SER A 145 -24.14 4.39 3.14
CA SER A 145 -23.07 4.65 2.16
C SER A 145 -23.43 5.84 1.28
N ASP A 146 -22.43 6.54 0.80
CA ASP A 146 -22.43 7.49 -0.29
C ASP A 146 -21.92 6.80 -1.58
N GLU A 147 -22.31 7.32 -2.74
CA GLU A 147 -21.89 6.79 -4.02
C GLU A 147 -20.70 7.59 -4.55
N PHE A 148 -19.53 6.94 -4.64
CA PHE A 148 -18.37 7.54 -5.28
C PHE A 148 -18.41 7.32 -6.79
N VAL A 149 -18.44 8.41 -7.57
CA VAL A 149 -18.53 8.37 -9.04
C VAL A 149 -17.27 8.87 -9.76
N GLY A 150 -16.24 9.27 -9.01
CA GLY A 150 -15.02 9.90 -9.53
C GLY A 150 -14.16 9.05 -10.46
N TYR A 151 -14.48 7.75 -10.65
CA TYR A 151 -13.82 6.94 -11.67
C TYR A 151 -14.38 7.17 -13.09
N THR A 152 -15.59 7.72 -13.21
CA THR A 152 -16.31 7.85 -14.49
C THR A 152 -16.81 9.26 -14.75
N GLU A 153 -16.95 10.08 -13.72
CA GLU A 153 -17.55 11.42 -13.81
C GLU A 153 -16.68 12.45 -13.07
N ASP A 154 -16.41 13.59 -13.71
CA ASP A 154 -15.67 14.73 -13.12
C ASP A 154 -16.60 15.63 -12.30
N SER A 155 -17.91 15.58 -12.57
CA SER A 155 -18.96 16.35 -11.91
C SER A 155 -20.23 15.53 -11.85
N CYS A 156 -21.02 15.71 -10.80
CA CYS A 156 -22.33 15.08 -10.67
C CYS A 156 -23.31 15.99 -9.94
N GLU A 157 -24.59 15.84 -10.26
CA GLU A 157 -25.65 16.40 -9.42
C GLU A 157 -25.79 15.57 -8.15
N THR A 158 -25.86 16.23 -6.99
CA THR A 158 -25.89 15.56 -5.70
C THR A 158 -26.81 16.28 -4.71
N VAL A 159 -27.13 15.61 -3.63
CA VAL A 159 -27.91 16.16 -2.51
C VAL A 159 -27.02 16.19 -1.26
N VAL A 160 -27.05 17.31 -0.54
CA VAL A 160 -26.43 17.42 0.77
C VAL A 160 -27.27 16.65 1.78
N ARG A 161 -26.74 15.57 2.34
CA ARG A 161 -27.42 14.71 3.33
C ARG A 161 -27.25 15.20 4.76
N ALA A 162 -26.09 15.79 5.08
CA ALA A 162 -25.82 16.37 6.38
C ALA A 162 -24.72 17.44 6.30
N LEU A 163 -24.77 18.37 7.24
CA LEU A 163 -23.71 19.32 7.56
C LEU A 163 -23.22 19.06 8.98
N VAL A 164 -21.92 19.09 9.19
CA VAL A 164 -21.29 18.93 10.50
C VAL A 164 -20.37 20.11 10.76
N ALA A 165 -20.59 20.81 11.87
CA ALA A 165 -19.72 21.88 12.35
C ALA A 165 -19.42 21.64 13.84
N ASP A 166 -18.15 21.79 14.24
CA ASP A 166 -17.71 21.59 15.63
C ASP A 166 -18.24 20.28 16.24
N GLU A 167 -18.10 19.16 15.45
CA GLU A 167 -18.49 17.81 15.88
C GLU A 167 -20.00 17.64 16.13
N LYS A 168 -20.84 18.55 15.59
CA LYS A 168 -22.29 18.50 15.69
C LYS A 168 -22.97 18.63 14.34
N SER A 169 -24.05 17.88 14.16
CA SER A 169 -24.92 18.07 12.99
C SER A 169 -25.65 19.41 13.08
N VAL A 170 -25.55 20.18 11.99
CA VAL A 170 -26.22 21.51 11.88
C VAL A 170 -27.17 21.52 10.68
N GLU A 171 -28.20 22.33 10.74
CA GLU A 171 -29.21 22.45 9.67
C GLU A 171 -28.79 23.42 8.57
N SER A 172 -27.93 24.38 8.89
CA SER A 172 -27.45 25.40 7.96
C SER A 172 -26.06 25.88 8.36
N ALA A 173 -25.34 26.46 7.39
CA ALA A 173 -24.05 27.11 7.59
C ALA A 173 -24.02 28.44 6.84
N SER A 174 -23.23 29.38 7.35
CA SER A 174 -23.06 30.73 6.78
C SER A 174 -21.71 30.83 6.03
N ALA A 175 -21.60 31.84 5.19
CA ALA A 175 -20.33 32.12 4.50
C ALA A 175 -19.22 32.43 5.52
N GLY A 176 -18.12 31.64 5.47
CA GLY A 176 -17.01 31.74 6.40
C GLY A 176 -16.96 30.64 7.46
N ASP A 177 -18.05 29.87 7.63
CA ASP A 177 -18.08 28.74 8.55
C ASP A 177 -17.26 27.57 7.99
N LYS A 178 -16.53 26.89 8.85
CA LYS A 178 -15.85 25.63 8.52
C LYS A 178 -16.80 24.47 8.80
N VAL A 179 -17.21 23.78 7.76
CA VAL A 179 -18.15 22.65 7.86
C VAL A 179 -17.69 21.46 7.06
N ASP A 180 -17.99 20.28 7.55
CA ASP A 180 -17.92 19.04 6.79
C ASP A 180 -19.27 18.77 6.15
N VAL A 181 -19.28 18.39 4.88
CA VAL A 181 -20.49 18.18 4.09
C VAL A 181 -20.59 16.72 3.68
N LEU A 182 -21.66 16.03 4.08
CA LEU A 182 -21.96 14.68 3.63
C LEU A 182 -22.87 14.76 2.40
N LEU A 183 -22.40 14.20 1.28
CA LEU A 183 -23.11 14.18 0.00
C LEU A 183 -23.71 12.80 -0.28
N GLU A 184 -24.75 12.75 -1.10
CA GLU A 184 -25.32 11.47 -1.56
C GLU A 184 -24.43 10.79 -2.59
N ARG A 185 -23.92 11.58 -3.54
CA ARG A 185 -22.97 11.17 -4.59
C ARG A 185 -21.83 12.18 -4.65
N THR A 186 -20.63 11.72 -4.94
CA THR A 186 -19.46 12.61 -5.03
C THR A 186 -18.42 12.08 -6.01
N PRO A 187 -17.82 12.94 -6.87
CA PRO A 187 -16.64 12.60 -7.64
C PRO A 187 -15.34 12.80 -6.83
N PHE A 188 -15.40 13.39 -5.63
CA PHE A 188 -14.24 13.63 -4.78
C PHE A 188 -13.93 12.42 -3.90
N TYR A 189 -12.66 12.08 -3.86
CA TYR A 189 -12.13 10.97 -3.04
C TYR A 189 -11.68 11.49 -1.67
#